data_6ac7b9929b3409de9abaf2d37f8d4ee8
#
_entry.id   6ac7b9929b3409de9abaf2d37f8d4ee8
#
_cell.length_a   1.000
_cell.length_b   1.000
_cell.length_c   1.000
_cell.angle_alpha   90.00
_cell.angle_beta   90.00
_cell.angle_gamma   90.00
#
_symmetry.space_group_name_H-M   'P 1'
#
loop_
_entity.id
_entity.type
_entity.pdbx_description
1 polymer ?
#
loop_
_entity_poly.entity_id
_entity_poly.type
_entity_poly.pdbx_seq_one_letter_code
_entity_poly.pdbx_strand_id
1 'polypeptide(L)'
;MRRIDLVADGSLSGDTVCTGFPSIDRWLGGGVRAGDLVVLGGDVGSGKSALSLAMALRMAETGANVAFLSGEMSVERIMERALAIEGRVKVDDLRLGRLDDQQRASVGAAAVRLRDRSPRFEVLRQEQGEVLNLRSREAPSQVVIVDSLQALAQSTMPRDEELAAMVYRLKATAVAEDLCVIVTAQLPSLEARSDSRPSLDDFGTMGAVKQAADVVLALYREEMYAPDAGVEGATELLVRKNRNGTTGYVDLYFYKQWLRFEDMLDPDR
;
A
#
# COMPACT_ATOMS: atom_id res chain seq x y z
N MET A 1 -31.67 -2.06 4.04
CA MET A 1 -32.23 -1.22 5.09
C MET A 1 -31.66 -1.56 6.45
N ARG A 2 -31.85 -2.75 7.03
CA ARG A 2 -31.35 -3.12 8.37
C ARG A 2 -29.85 -2.88 8.63
N ARG A 3 -28.95 -3.06 7.63
CA ARG A 3 -27.51 -2.86 7.81
C ARG A 3 -27.14 -1.37 7.92
N ILE A 4 -27.81 -0.51 7.16
CA ILE A 4 -27.59 0.94 7.20
C ILE A 4 -28.00 1.49 8.57
N ASP A 5 -29.12 1.02 9.11
CA ASP A 5 -29.62 1.44 10.42
C ASP A 5 -28.66 1.01 11.54
N LEU A 6 -28.12 -0.23 11.46
CA LEU A 6 -27.15 -0.78 12.42
C LEU A 6 -25.77 -0.10 12.35
N VAL A 7 -25.35 0.41 11.18
CA VAL A 7 -24.13 1.24 11.07
C VAL A 7 -24.38 2.64 11.62
N ALA A 8 -25.57 3.21 11.35
CA ALA A 8 -25.91 4.56 11.79
C ALA A 8 -26.08 4.66 13.32
N ASP A 9 -26.53 3.59 13.98
CA ASP A 9 -26.68 3.52 15.45
C ASP A 9 -25.41 3.00 16.17
N GLY A 10 -24.33 2.71 15.42
CA GLY A 10 -23.06 2.22 15.98
C GLY A 10 -23.06 0.75 16.42
N SER A 11 -24.13 0.00 16.14
CA SER A 11 -24.27 -1.42 16.50
C SER A 11 -23.49 -2.35 15.58
N LEU A 12 -23.11 -1.86 14.39
CA LEU A 12 -22.15 -2.51 13.48
C LEU A 12 -20.94 -1.59 13.30
N SER A 13 -19.75 -2.10 13.56
CA SER A 13 -18.52 -1.46 13.05
C SER A 13 -18.62 -1.37 11.54
N GLY A 14 -18.24 -0.22 10.95
CA GLY A 14 -18.17 -0.08 9.53
C GLY A 14 -17.34 -1.22 8.92
N ASP A 15 -17.74 -1.72 7.75
CA ASP A 15 -17.05 -2.77 7.00
C ASP A 15 -15.74 -2.28 6.34
N THR A 16 -15.18 -1.19 6.86
CA THR A 16 -13.96 -0.56 6.37
C THR A 16 -12.81 -0.72 7.35
N VAL A 17 -11.61 -0.89 6.80
CA VAL A 17 -10.34 -0.82 7.54
C VAL A 17 -9.67 0.50 7.16
N CYS A 18 -9.47 1.39 8.14
CA CYS A 18 -8.78 2.66 7.91
C CYS A 18 -7.33 2.42 7.48
N THR A 19 -6.87 3.12 6.45
CA THR A 19 -5.47 3.06 5.97
C THR A 19 -4.49 3.70 6.95
N GLY A 20 -5.02 4.52 7.87
CA GLY A 20 -4.24 5.33 8.79
C GLY A 20 -3.71 6.63 8.17
N PHE A 21 -4.21 6.97 6.98
CA PHE A 21 -4.03 8.25 6.31
C PHE A 21 -5.41 8.89 6.16
N PRO A 22 -5.78 9.86 7.00
CA PRO A 22 -7.12 10.45 7.01
C PRO A 22 -7.58 11.01 5.65
N SER A 23 -6.66 11.61 4.88
CA SER A 23 -6.99 12.10 3.54
C SER A 23 -7.33 10.97 2.58
N ILE A 24 -6.60 9.85 2.62
CA ILE A 24 -6.89 8.66 1.82
C ILE A 24 -8.25 8.07 2.25
N ASP A 25 -8.44 7.89 3.55
CA ASP A 25 -9.65 7.29 4.11
C ASP A 25 -10.90 8.10 3.76
N ARG A 26 -10.80 9.43 3.72
CA ARG A 26 -11.89 10.31 3.26
C ARG A 26 -12.34 9.98 1.83
N TRP A 27 -11.40 9.80 0.89
CA TRP A 27 -11.71 9.42 -0.49
C TRP A 27 -12.26 8.01 -0.63
N LEU A 28 -11.81 7.09 0.24
CA LEU A 28 -12.26 5.70 0.24
C LEU A 28 -13.55 5.47 1.05
N GLY A 29 -14.16 6.54 1.59
CA GLY A 29 -15.40 6.44 2.37
C GLY A 29 -15.20 5.72 3.71
N GLY A 30 -14.07 6.00 4.37
CA GLY A 30 -13.69 5.48 5.69
C GLY A 30 -12.58 4.43 5.67
N GLY A 31 -12.06 4.06 4.49
CA GLY A 31 -10.98 3.08 4.35
C GLY A 31 -11.24 2.01 3.29
N VAL A 32 -10.43 0.96 3.30
CA VAL A 32 -10.55 -0.17 2.38
C VAL A 32 -11.60 -1.18 2.90
N ARG A 33 -12.20 -1.95 1.99
CA ARG A 33 -13.31 -2.85 2.31
C ARG A 33 -12.98 -4.30 2.00
N ALA A 34 -13.55 -5.21 2.76
CA ALA A 34 -13.53 -6.64 2.45
C ALA A 34 -14.14 -6.90 1.06
N GLY A 35 -13.54 -7.83 0.32
CA GLY A 35 -13.88 -8.13 -1.06
C GLY A 35 -13.27 -7.18 -2.09
N ASP A 36 -12.66 -6.04 -1.71
CA ASP A 36 -12.07 -5.09 -2.64
C ASP A 36 -10.65 -5.50 -3.07
N LEU A 37 -10.36 -5.25 -4.36
CA LEU A 37 -9.01 -5.21 -4.91
C LEU A 37 -8.61 -3.75 -5.11
N VAL A 38 -7.58 -3.32 -4.36
CA VAL A 38 -6.94 -2.01 -4.47
C VAL A 38 -5.61 -2.17 -5.21
N VAL A 39 -5.42 -1.45 -6.29
CA VAL A 39 -4.14 -1.44 -7.03
C VAL A 39 -3.44 -0.11 -6.81
N LEU A 40 -2.21 -0.15 -6.26
CA LEU A 40 -1.36 1.01 -6.02
C LEU A 40 -0.24 1.04 -7.07
N GLY A 41 -0.38 1.86 -8.09
CA GLY A 41 0.60 2.01 -9.16
C GLY A 41 1.57 3.17 -8.97
N GLY A 42 2.62 3.19 -9.78
CA GLY A 42 3.58 4.29 -9.85
C GLY A 42 4.88 3.85 -10.52
N ASP A 43 5.70 4.81 -10.91
CA ASP A 43 7.01 4.57 -11.51
C ASP A 43 8.00 3.94 -10.50
N VAL A 44 9.12 3.43 -11.02
CA VAL A 44 10.23 2.94 -10.17
C VAL A 44 10.72 4.06 -9.27
N GLY A 45 10.88 3.77 -7.97
CA GLY A 45 11.34 4.77 -7.00
C GLY A 45 10.27 5.77 -6.52
N SER A 46 9.01 5.70 -7.01
CA SER A 46 7.93 6.60 -6.56
C SER A 46 7.55 6.43 -5.08
N GLY A 47 7.89 5.29 -4.46
CA GLY A 47 7.62 5.03 -3.04
C GLY A 47 6.45 4.08 -2.77
N LYS A 48 5.95 3.32 -3.77
CA LYS A 48 4.84 2.35 -3.61
C LYS A 48 5.02 1.41 -2.43
N SER A 49 6.18 0.73 -2.36
CA SER A 49 6.49 -0.21 -1.28
C SER A 49 6.58 0.48 0.09
N ALA A 50 7.04 1.73 0.12
CA ALA A 50 7.09 2.50 1.36
C ALA A 50 5.70 2.92 1.83
N LEU A 51 4.83 3.38 0.90
CA LEU A 51 3.46 3.75 1.23
C LEU A 51 2.63 2.52 1.65
N SER A 52 2.73 1.42 0.90
CA SER A 52 2.01 0.18 1.24
C SER A 52 2.44 -0.38 2.59
N LEU A 53 3.74 -0.34 2.92
CA LEU A 53 4.23 -0.73 4.23
C LEU A 53 3.76 0.22 5.34
N ALA A 54 3.77 1.54 5.09
CA ALA A 54 3.23 2.52 6.05
C ALA A 54 1.74 2.30 6.32
N MET A 55 0.94 2.00 5.28
CA MET A 55 -0.47 1.62 5.44
C MET A 55 -0.59 0.35 6.30
N ALA A 56 0.19 -0.71 6.02
CA ALA A 56 0.16 -1.95 6.79
C ALA A 56 0.41 -1.72 8.29
N LEU A 57 1.44 -0.93 8.62
CA LEU A 57 1.81 -0.61 9.99
C LEU A 57 0.71 0.18 10.71
N ARG A 58 0.12 1.17 10.04
CA ARG A 58 -0.96 2.00 10.59
C ARG A 58 -2.27 1.22 10.75
N MET A 59 -2.62 0.38 9.77
CA MET A 59 -3.78 -0.53 9.86
C MET A 59 -3.65 -1.47 11.07
N ALA A 60 -2.46 -2.06 11.26
CA ALA A 60 -2.22 -2.93 12.42
C ALA A 60 -2.27 -2.18 13.76
N GLU A 61 -1.86 -0.92 13.79
CA GLU A 61 -1.96 -0.04 14.96
C GLU A 61 -3.41 0.24 15.34
N THR A 62 -4.30 0.39 14.36
CA THR A 62 -5.74 0.58 14.59
C THR A 62 -6.48 -0.72 14.89
N GLY A 63 -5.79 -1.86 14.90
CA GLY A 63 -6.31 -3.16 15.31
C GLY A 63 -6.67 -4.14 14.20
N ALA A 64 -6.42 -3.79 12.94
CA ALA A 64 -6.66 -4.69 11.82
C ALA A 64 -5.57 -5.76 11.72
N ASN A 65 -5.95 -6.98 11.31
CA ASN A 65 -5.01 -8.04 10.99
C ASN A 65 -4.52 -7.88 9.55
N VAL A 66 -3.23 -7.65 9.37
CA VAL A 66 -2.60 -7.35 8.07
C VAL A 66 -1.48 -8.34 7.77
N ALA A 67 -1.53 -8.97 6.59
CA ALA A 67 -0.43 -9.73 6.04
C ALA A 67 0.26 -8.93 4.93
N PHE A 68 1.58 -8.77 5.01
CA PHE A 68 2.40 -8.14 3.98
C PHE A 68 3.22 -9.21 3.25
N LEU A 69 2.85 -9.51 2.01
CA LEU A 69 3.56 -10.46 1.16
C LEU A 69 4.59 -9.72 0.31
N SER A 70 5.85 -10.02 0.56
CA SER A 70 6.95 -9.45 -0.21
C SER A 70 7.50 -10.46 -1.22
N GLY A 71 7.40 -10.13 -2.51
CA GLY A 71 8.01 -10.90 -3.59
C GLY A 71 9.37 -10.37 -4.06
N GLU A 72 9.73 -9.15 -3.68
CA GLU A 72 10.96 -8.50 -4.12
C GLU A 72 12.02 -8.40 -3.02
N MET A 73 11.61 -8.35 -1.77
CA MET A 73 12.52 -8.15 -0.64
C MET A 73 12.35 -9.25 0.40
N SER A 74 13.45 -9.57 1.11
CA SER A 74 13.37 -10.49 2.24
C SER A 74 12.62 -9.88 3.43
N VAL A 75 12.12 -10.74 4.31
CA VAL A 75 11.40 -10.33 5.53
C VAL A 75 12.24 -9.37 6.36
N GLU A 76 13.54 -9.65 6.49
CA GLU A 76 14.50 -8.83 7.25
C GLU A 76 14.57 -7.41 6.67
N ARG A 77 14.62 -7.27 5.34
CA ARG A 77 14.64 -5.96 4.67
C ARG A 77 13.34 -5.17 4.85
N ILE A 78 12.21 -5.85 4.87
CA ILE A 78 10.93 -5.21 5.17
C ILE A 78 10.91 -4.73 6.62
N MET A 79 11.40 -5.55 7.57
CA MET A 79 11.47 -5.15 8.99
C MET A 79 12.46 -4.01 9.23
N GLU A 80 13.61 -3.97 8.55
CA GLU A 80 14.53 -2.82 8.58
C GLU A 80 13.83 -1.53 8.11
N ARG A 81 13.05 -1.61 7.02
CA ARG A 81 12.27 -0.46 6.54
C ARG A 81 11.17 -0.06 7.53
N ALA A 82 10.49 -1.02 8.13
CA ALA A 82 9.49 -0.74 9.18
C ALA A 82 10.13 -0.01 10.38
N LEU A 83 11.32 -0.45 10.83
CA LEU A 83 12.09 0.23 11.87
C LEU A 83 12.52 1.64 11.46
N ALA A 84 12.95 1.84 10.22
CA ALA A 84 13.33 3.16 9.70
C ALA A 84 12.13 4.11 9.64
N ILE A 85 10.97 3.65 9.17
CA ILE A 85 9.70 4.41 9.12
C ILE A 85 9.27 4.83 10.52
N GLU A 86 9.23 3.88 11.46
CA GLU A 86 8.75 4.10 12.83
C GLU A 86 9.74 4.87 13.70
N GLY A 87 11.04 4.62 13.51
CA GLY A 87 12.13 5.26 14.26
C GLY A 87 12.56 6.60 13.68
N ARG A 88 12.11 6.96 12.45
CA ARG A 88 12.55 8.16 11.71
C ARG A 88 14.08 8.23 11.56
N VAL A 89 14.68 7.11 11.20
CA VAL A 89 16.12 6.97 10.96
C VAL A 89 16.38 6.53 9.52
N LYS A 90 17.54 6.85 8.99
CA LYS A 90 17.92 6.41 7.64
C LYS A 90 18.16 4.90 7.65
N VAL A 91 17.66 4.20 6.63
CA VAL A 91 17.86 2.75 6.49
C VAL A 91 19.35 2.40 6.46
N ASP A 92 20.16 3.20 5.76
CA ASP A 92 21.60 2.95 5.65
C ASP A 92 22.32 3.13 6.98
N ASP A 93 21.94 4.14 7.78
CA ASP A 93 22.52 4.35 9.12
C ASP A 93 22.14 3.21 10.07
N LEU A 94 20.89 2.71 9.97
CA LEU A 94 20.43 1.54 10.71
C LEU A 94 21.28 0.29 10.36
N ARG A 95 21.45 0.01 9.06
CA ARG A 95 22.24 -1.14 8.57
C ARG A 95 23.71 -1.08 8.94
N LEU A 96 24.27 0.12 8.90
CA LEU A 96 25.70 0.33 9.17
C LEU A 96 26.00 0.55 10.66
N GLY A 97 24.96 0.55 11.51
CA GLY A 97 25.10 0.82 12.95
C GLY A 97 25.55 2.25 13.27
N ARG A 98 25.36 3.20 12.34
CA ARG A 98 25.79 4.61 12.48
C ARG A 98 24.71 5.46 13.13
N LEU A 99 24.19 5.00 14.25
CA LEU A 99 23.14 5.68 15.00
C LEU A 99 23.77 6.40 16.20
N ASP A 100 23.39 7.64 16.41
CA ASP A 100 23.63 8.35 17.66
C ASP A 100 22.73 7.79 18.79
N ASP A 101 22.90 8.28 20.01
CA ASP A 101 22.16 7.77 21.16
C ASP A 101 20.65 8.08 21.07
N GLN A 102 20.27 9.22 20.51
CA GLN A 102 18.87 9.59 20.30
C GLN A 102 18.21 8.70 19.23
N GLN A 103 18.92 8.44 18.14
CA GLN A 103 18.46 7.55 17.08
C GLN A 103 18.33 6.11 17.59
N ARG A 104 19.29 5.62 18.42
CA ARG A 104 19.21 4.29 19.06
C ARG A 104 17.99 4.17 19.96
N ALA A 105 17.72 5.21 20.76
CA ALA A 105 16.51 5.25 21.60
C ALA A 105 15.23 5.22 20.75
N SER A 106 15.19 5.98 19.64
CA SER A 106 14.06 6.01 18.72
C SER A 106 13.82 4.64 18.05
N VAL A 107 14.88 3.98 17.59
CA VAL A 107 14.80 2.62 17.01
C VAL A 107 14.37 1.60 18.07
N GLY A 108 14.86 1.72 19.30
CA GLY A 108 14.44 0.86 20.42
C GLY A 108 12.93 1.00 20.69
N ALA A 109 12.42 2.25 20.74
CA ALA A 109 11.00 2.50 20.90
C ALA A 109 10.18 2.00 19.69
N ALA A 110 10.69 2.14 18.46
CA ALA A 110 10.08 1.58 17.25
C ALA A 110 9.99 0.06 17.31
N ALA A 111 11.06 -0.61 17.75
CA ALA A 111 11.08 -2.07 17.89
C ALA A 111 10.04 -2.57 18.91
N VAL A 112 9.83 -1.85 20.01
CA VAL A 112 8.77 -2.16 20.99
C VAL A 112 7.40 -2.04 20.32
N ARG A 113 7.12 -0.93 19.63
CA ARG A 113 5.84 -0.76 18.92
C ARG A 113 5.58 -1.85 17.87
N LEU A 114 6.60 -2.21 17.09
CA LEU A 114 6.48 -3.29 16.08
C LEU A 114 6.23 -4.65 16.73
N ARG A 115 6.89 -4.96 17.84
CA ARG A 115 6.64 -6.17 18.62
C ARG A 115 5.20 -6.22 19.13
N ASP A 116 4.69 -5.11 19.66
CA ASP A 116 3.34 -5.03 20.22
C ASP A 116 2.26 -5.15 19.12
N ARG A 117 2.62 -4.80 17.86
CA ARG A 117 1.77 -5.00 16.66
C ARG A 117 1.92 -6.39 16.04
N SER A 118 2.96 -7.16 16.38
CA SER A 118 3.26 -8.45 15.73
C SER A 118 2.09 -9.45 15.70
N PRO A 119 1.15 -9.47 16.66
CA PRO A 119 -0.04 -10.32 16.54
C PRO A 119 -0.99 -9.92 15.39
N ARG A 120 -0.87 -8.68 14.87
CA ARG A 120 -1.72 -8.12 13.82
C ARG A 120 -0.99 -7.74 12.53
N PHE A 121 0.33 -7.73 12.56
CA PHE A 121 1.16 -7.42 11.39
C PHE A 121 2.16 -8.54 11.15
N GLU A 122 1.98 -9.23 10.04
CA GLU A 122 2.86 -10.32 9.64
C GLU A 122 3.48 -10.04 8.29
N VAL A 123 4.79 -10.23 8.18
CA VAL A 123 5.53 -10.16 6.92
C VAL A 123 5.83 -11.57 6.44
N LEU A 124 5.42 -11.86 5.22
CA LEU A 124 5.60 -13.15 4.58
C LEU A 124 6.44 -13.02 3.33
N ARG A 125 7.30 -13.98 3.13
CA ARG A 125 7.93 -14.17 1.82
C ARG A 125 6.94 -14.86 0.91
N GLN A 126 6.73 -14.29 -0.26
CA GLN A 126 5.96 -14.97 -1.28
C GLN A 126 6.79 -16.13 -1.84
N GLU A 127 6.31 -17.34 -1.66
CA GLU A 127 6.85 -18.53 -2.33
C GLU A 127 6.26 -18.66 -3.73
N GLN A 128 7.05 -19.22 -4.64
CA GLN A 128 6.70 -19.33 -6.06
C GLN A 128 5.43 -20.15 -6.24
N GLY A 129 4.44 -19.58 -6.91
CA GLY A 129 3.20 -20.28 -7.30
C GLY A 129 2.07 -20.29 -6.27
N GLU A 130 2.31 -19.96 -5.02
CA GLU A 130 1.26 -19.87 -4.00
C GLU A 130 0.74 -18.44 -3.89
N VAL A 131 -0.27 -18.12 -4.68
CA VAL A 131 -1.06 -16.91 -4.44
C VAL A 131 -2.01 -17.20 -3.30
N LEU A 132 -1.64 -16.72 -2.10
CA LEU A 132 -2.53 -16.52 -0.97
C LEU A 132 -3.21 -17.79 -0.40
N ASN A 133 -2.45 -18.74 0.12
CA ASN A 133 -3.02 -19.76 1.01
C ASN A 133 -3.13 -19.18 2.45
N LEU A 134 -4.08 -18.26 2.65
CA LEU A 134 -4.28 -17.56 3.94
C LEU A 134 -5.23 -18.31 4.88
N ARG A 135 -5.88 -19.38 4.41
CA ARG A 135 -6.91 -20.14 5.15
C ARG A 135 -6.42 -20.92 6.36
N SER A 136 -5.10 -21.15 6.48
CA SER A 136 -4.56 -22.01 7.54
C SER A 136 -4.12 -21.24 8.80
N ARG A 137 -4.54 -19.97 8.98
CA ARG A 137 -4.05 -19.12 10.08
C ARG A 137 -5.03 -19.08 11.23
N GLU A 138 -4.48 -19.02 12.44
CA GLU A 138 -5.26 -18.86 13.67
C GLU A 138 -6.04 -17.53 13.71
N ALA A 139 -5.50 -16.47 13.10
CA ALA A 139 -6.18 -15.19 12.94
C ALA A 139 -6.26 -14.81 11.46
N PRO A 140 -7.46 -14.81 10.83
CA PRO A 140 -7.62 -14.45 9.44
C PRO A 140 -7.24 -12.99 9.21
N SER A 141 -6.46 -12.72 8.15
CA SER A 141 -6.10 -11.36 7.75
C SER A 141 -7.33 -10.64 7.17
N GLN A 142 -7.56 -9.40 7.60
CA GLN A 142 -8.58 -8.53 7.03
C GLN A 142 -8.06 -7.83 5.78
N VAL A 143 -6.75 -7.56 5.75
CA VAL A 143 -6.06 -6.93 4.63
C VAL A 143 -4.82 -7.72 4.27
N VAL A 144 -4.63 -7.95 2.98
CA VAL A 144 -3.42 -8.56 2.42
C VAL A 144 -2.78 -7.57 1.47
N ILE A 145 -1.52 -7.23 1.73
CA ILE A 145 -0.73 -6.36 0.86
C ILE A 145 0.27 -7.22 0.10
N VAL A 146 0.29 -7.07 -1.22
CA VAL A 146 1.19 -7.79 -2.13
C VAL A 146 2.16 -6.80 -2.77
N ASP A 147 3.45 -6.96 -2.54
CA ASP A 147 4.51 -6.11 -3.10
C ASP A 147 5.53 -6.99 -3.84
N SER A 148 5.38 -7.13 -5.17
CA SER A 148 4.52 -6.44 -6.12
C SER A 148 3.76 -7.41 -7.04
N LEU A 149 2.83 -6.90 -7.86
CA LEU A 149 2.15 -7.67 -8.92
C LEU A 149 3.16 -8.33 -9.86
N GLN A 150 4.23 -7.60 -10.21
CA GLN A 150 5.28 -8.08 -11.12
C GLN A 150 6.08 -9.25 -10.53
N ALA A 151 6.17 -9.35 -9.22
CA ALA A 151 6.84 -10.46 -8.54
C ALA A 151 6.01 -11.76 -8.55
N LEU A 152 4.70 -11.66 -8.82
CA LEU A 152 3.81 -12.82 -8.96
C LEU A 152 3.99 -13.55 -10.31
N ALA A 153 4.44 -12.83 -11.34
CA ALA A 153 4.57 -13.35 -12.69
C ALA A 153 5.81 -14.23 -12.82
N GLN A 154 5.62 -15.52 -13.14
CA GLN A 154 6.70 -16.52 -13.16
C GLN A 154 6.55 -17.58 -14.24
N SER A 155 5.51 -17.49 -15.07
CA SER A 155 5.22 -18.49 -16.08
C SER A 155 5.96 -18.23 -17.41
N THR A 156 5.81 -19.15 -18.35
CA THR A 156 6.27 -19.02 -19.73
C THR A 156 5.29 -18.26 -20.63
N MET A 157 4.16 -17.82 -20.10
CA MET A 157 3.16 -17.01 -20.82
C MET A 157 3.70 -15.61 -21.12
N PRO A 158 3.19 -14.92 -22.14
CA PRO A 158 3.45 -13.51 -22.33
C PRO A 158 3.15 -12.73 -21.05
N ARG A 159 4.09 -11.86 -20.63
CA ARG A 159 4.05 -11.21 -19.31
C ARG A 159 2.75 -10.47 -19.04
N ASP A 160 2.20 -9.78 -20.02
CA ASP A 160 0.96 -9.02 -19.86
C ASP A 160 -0.27 -9.91 -19.63
N GLU A 161 -0.32 -11.08 -20.28
CA GLU A 161 -1.39 -12.06 -20.09
C GLU A 161 -1.32 -12.67 -18.69
N GLU A 162 -0.11 -13.00 -18.23
CA GLU A 162 0.11 -13.53 -16.89
C GLU A 162 -0.27 -12.51 -15.82
N LEU A 163 0.18 -11.26 -15.94
CA LEU A 163 -0.18 -10.18 -15.02
C LEU A 163 -1.70 -9.94 -15.01
N ALA A 164 -2.36 -9.99 -16.19
CA ALA A 164 -3.81 -9.88 -16.27
C ALA A 164 -4.50 -11.01 -15.51
N ALA A 165 -4.05 -12.26 -15.70
CA ALA A 165 -4.58 -13.42 -14.97
C ALA A 165 -4.39 -13.27 -13.45
N MET A 166 -3.23 -12.76 -13.00
CA MET A 166 -2.98 -12.50 -11.57
C MET A 166 -3.94 -11.46 -10.99
N VAL A 167 -4.22 -10.36 -11.72
CA VAL A 167 -5.19 -9.34 -11.28
C VAL A 167 -6.57 -9.96 -11.04
N TYR A 168 -7.05 -10.79 -11.97
CA TYR A 168 -8.34 -11.48 -11.79
C TYR A 168 -8.32 -12.48 -10.62
N ARG A 169 -7.21 -13.22 -10.44
CA ARG A 169 -7.04 -14.14 -9.31
C ARG A 169 -7.04 -13.40 -7.97
N LEU A 170 -6.31 -12.27 -7.85
CA LEU A 170 -6.31 -11.46 -6.64
C LEU A 170 -7.71 -10.93 -6.31
N LYS A 171 -8.47 -10.48 -7.32
CA LYS A 171 -9.87 -10.07 -7.12
C LYS A 171 -10.74 -11.22 -6.66
N ALA A 172 -10.63 -12.38 -7.30
CA ALA A 172 -11.39 -13.58 -6.92
C ALA A 172 -11.08 -14.00 -5.48
N THR A 173 -9.80 -13.96 -5.08
CA THR A 173 -9.36 -14.24 -3.70
C THR A 173 -9.94 -13.24 -2.70
N ALA A 174 -9.89 -11.93 -3.01
CA ALA A 174 -10.46 -10.89 -2.13
C ALA A 174 -11.93 -11.18 -1.82
N VAL A 175 -12.71 -11.54 -2.84
CA VAL A 175 -14.15 -11.86 -2.69
C VAL A 175 -14.36 -13.18 -1.98
N ALA A 176 -13.61 -14.23 -2.32
CA ALA A 176 -13.81 -15.57 -1.77
C ALA A 176 -13.42 -15.68 -0.29
N GLU A 177 -12.39 -14.92 0.12
CA GLU A 177 -11.88 -14.95 1.49
C GLU A 177 -12.43 -13.79 2.35
N ASP A 178 -13.30 -12.92 1.79
CA ASP A 178 -13.89 -11.76 2.46
C ASP A 178 -12.84 -10.84 3.10
N LEU A 179 -11.77 -10.52 2.34
CA LEU A 179 -10.68 -9.66 2.75
C LEU A 179 -10.37 -8.59 1.70
N CYS A 180 -9.67 -7.52 2.08
CA CYS A 180 -9.15 -6.57 1.12
C CYS A 180 -7.77 -7.01 0.61
N VAL A 181 -7.56 -6.96 -0.70
CA VAL A 181 -6.23 -7.12 -1.31
C VAL A 181 -5.74 -5.76 -1.80
N ILE A 182 -4.58 -5.33 -1.32
CA ILE A 182 -3.84 -4.18 -1.84
C ILE A 182 -2.63 -4.70 -2.60
N VAL A 183 -2.51 -4.41 -3.88
CA VAL A 183 -1.36 -4.86 -4.68
C VAL A 183 -0.62 -3.67 -5.26
N THR A 184 0.72 -3.63 -5.09
CA THR A 184 1.55 -2.63 -5.76
C THR A 184 1.83 -3.06 -7.19
N ALA A 185 1.83 -2.09 -8.12
CA ALA A 185 2.10 -2.33 -9.53
C ALA A 185 3.10 -1.30 -10.06
N GLN A 186 4.16 -1.78 -10.73
CA GLN A 186 5.10 -0.90 -11.40
C GLN A 186 4.49 -0.41 -12.71
N LEU A 187 4.52 0.92 -12.91
CA LEU A 187 4.14 1.57 -14.15
C LEU A 187 5.36 1.89 -15.02
N PRO A 188 5.18 2.03 -16.33
CA PRO A 188 6.24 2.52 -17.20
C PRO A 188 6.64 3.96 -16.85
N SER A 189 7.86 4.37 -17.23
CA SER A 189 8.25 5.79 -17.12
C SER A 189 7.39 6.65 -18.04
N LEU A 190 6.94 7.79 -17.51
CA LEU A 190 6.08 8.74 -18.21
C LEU A 190 6.81 10.05 -18.57
N GLU A 191 8.14 10.07 -18.51
CA GLU A 191 8.98 11.25 -18.77
C GLU A 191 8.74 11.88 -20.15
N ALA A 192 8.37 11.08 -21.15
CA ALA A 192 8.14 11.56 -22.50
C ALA A 192 6.80 12.31 -22.67
N ARG A 193 5.95 12.37 -21.65
CA ARG A 193 4.65 13.03 -21.70
C ARG A 193 4.72 14.47 -21.22
N SER A 194 3.84 15.33 -21.75
CA SER A 194 3.63 16.68 -21.24
C SER A 194 3.02 16.68 -19.84
N ASP A 195 2.16 15.70 -19.52
CA ASP A 195 1.67 15.41 -18.17
C ASP A 195 2.12 14.00 -17.79
N SER A 196 3.06 13.92 -16.86
CA SER A 196 3.63 12.67 -16.35
C SER A 196 2.77 12.02 -15.25
N ARG A 197 1.57 12.56 -14.98
CA ARG A 197 0.65 11.94 -14.02
C ARG A 197 0.07 10.64 -14.58
N PRO A 198 0.19 9.53 -13.85
CA PRO A 198 -0.35 8.25 -14.31
C PRO A 198 -1.85 8.28 -14.54
N SER A 199 -2.30 7.65 -15.62
CA SER A 199 -3.70 7.38 -15.95
C SER A 199 -4.04 5.90 -15.76
N LEU A 200 -5.30 5.51 -15.91
CA LEU A 200 -5.69 4.10 -15.87
C LEU A 200 -5.08 3.27 -17.01
N ASP A 201 -4.78 3.90 -18.15
CA ASP A 201 -4.19 3.20 -19.30
C ASP A 201 -2.75 2.76 -19.04
N ASP A 202 -2.04 3.46 -18.16
CA ASP A 202 -0.64 3.18 -17.83
C ASP A 202 -0.46 1.89 -17.02
N PHE A 203 -1.53 1.37 -16.43
CA PHE A 203 -1.49 0.10 -15.71
C PHE A 203 -1.34 -1.13 -16.63
N GLY A 204 -1.51 -0.97 -17.93
CA GLY A 204 -1.33 -2.06 -18.88
C GLY A 204 -2.20 -3.28 -18.56
N THR A 205 -1.57 -4.45 -18.43
CA THR A 205 -2.21 -5.71 -18.05
C THR A 205 -3.46 -6.03 -18.89
N MET A 206 -3.43 -5.71 -20.19
CA MET A 206 -4.55 -5.90 -21.11
C MET A 206 -5.89 -5.33 -20.61
N GLY A 207 -5.84 -4.28 -19.79
CA GLY A 207 -7.01 -3.65 -19.21
C GLY A 207 -7.60 -4.38 -17.98
N ALA A 208 -6.99 -5.44 -17.48
CA ALA A 208 -7.48 -6.21 -16.34
C ALA A 208 -7.64 -5.34 -15.07
N VAL A 209 -6.67 -4.43 -14.80
CA VAL A 209 -6.77 -3.50 -13.67
C VAL A 209 -7.99 -2.59 -13.80
N LYS A 210 -8.26 -2.04 -15.01
CA LYS A 210 -9.46 -1.23 -15.26
C LYS A 210 -10.76 -2.00 -14.98
N GLN A 211 -10.79 -3.28 -15.30
CA GLN A 211 -11.99 -4.11 -15.19
C GLN A 211 -12.17 -4.64 -13.76
N ALA A 212 -11.16 -5.28 -13.19
CA ALA A 212 -11.29 -6.05 -11.96
C ALA A 212 -11.04 -5.25 -10.68
N ALA A 213 -10.14 -4.26 -10.67
CA ALA A 213 -9.87 -3.48 -9.47
C ALA A 213 -11.09 -2.64 -9.06
N ASP A 214 -11.34 -2.55 -7.76
CA ASP A 214 -12.41 -1.69 -7.20
C ASP A 214 -11.88 -0.28 -6.98
N VAL A 215 -10.62 -0.17 -6.54
CA VAL A 215 -9.92 1.09 -6.36
C VAL A 215 -8.58 1.03 -7.09
N VAL A 216 -8.24 2.10 -7.82
CA VAL A 216 -6.93 2.26 -8.46
C VAL A 216 -6.32 3.58 -8.00
N LEU A 217 -5.20 3.47 -7.31
CA LEU A 217 -4.40 4.56 -6.80
C LEU A 217 -3.10 4.64 -7.60
N ALA A 218 -2.62 5.85 -7.86
CA ALA A 218 -1.35 6.05 -8.56
C ALA A 218 -0.51 7.10 -7.85
N LEU A 219 0.73 6.76 -7.50
CA LEU A 219 1.70 7.69 -6.93
C LEU A 219 2.36 8.50 -8.05
N TYR A 220 2.36 9.82 -7.88
CA TYR A 220 3.08 10.76 -8.70
C TYR A 220 3.93 11.68 -7.83
N ARG A 221 5.19 11.84 -8.22
CA ARG A 221 6.12 12.76 -7.56
C ARG A 221 6.77 13.62 -8.64
N GLU A 222 6.43 14.91 -8.64
CA GLU A 222 6.90 15.86 -9.65
C GLU A 222 8.43 15.96 -9.69
N GLU A 223 9.11 15.90 -8.55
CA GLU A 223 10.56 15.94 -8.45
C GLU A 223 11.29 14.82 -9.23
N MET A 224 10.59 13.72 -9.56
CA MET A 224 11.16 12.63 -10.37
C MET A 224 11.24 12.99 -11.86
N TYR A 225 10.39 13.90 -12.31
CA TYR A 225 10.28 14.33 -13.70
C TYR A 225 10.80 15.74 -13.93
N ALA A 226 10.74 16.60 -12.91
CA ALA A 226 11.20 17.98 -12.92
C ALA A 226 11.96 18.28 -11.62
N PRO A 227 13.21 17.81 -11.46
CA PRO A 227 13.99 17.96 -10.21
C PRO A 227 14.17 19.42 -9.77
N ASP A 228 14.17 20.36 -10.72
CA ASP A 228 14.37 21.79 -10.47
C ASP A 228 13.08 22.52 -10.04
N ALA A 229 11.92 21.84 -9.98
CA ALA A 229 10.65 22.45 -9.62
C ALA A 229 10.54 22.84 -8.13
N GLY A 230 11.50 22.44 -7.30
CA GLY A 230 11.57 22.84 -5.88
C GLY A 230 10.50 22.22 -4.98
N VAL A 231 9.88 21.12 -5.42
CA VAL A 231 8.77 20.41 -4.72
C VAL A 231 9.24 19.10 -4.08
N GLU A 232 10.43 19.09 -3.51
CA GLU A 232 11.03 17.88 -2.92
C GLU A 232 10.07 17.24 -1.89
N GLY A 233 9.85 15.92 -2.04
CA GLY A 233 8.99 15.13 -1.15
C GLY A 233 7.49 15.29 -1.38
N ALA A 234 7.02 16.32 -2.09
CA ALA A 234 5.62 16.47 -2.43
C ALA A 234 5.17 15.29 -3.32
N THR A 235 4.10 14.67 -2.92
CA THR A 235 3.59 13.45 -3.57
C THR A 235 2.09 13.55 -3.75
N GLU A 236 1.62 13.37 -4.97
CA GLU A 236 0.19 13.22 -5.26
C GLU A 236 -0.15 11.73 -5.27
N LEU A 237 -1.13 11.32 -4.47
CA LEU A 237 -1.79 10.02 -4.59
C LEU A 237 -3.07 10.22 -5.37
N LEU A 238 -3.04 9.84 -6.63
CA LEU A 238 -4.14 10.03 -7.58
C LEU A 238 -5.13 8.87 -7.44
N VAL A 239 -6.39 9.17 -7.18
CA VAL A 239 -7.49 8.19 -7.16
C VAL A 239 -8.06 8.10 -8.57
N ARG A 240 -7.57 7.14 -9.36
CA ARG A 240 -7.92 7.00 -10.79
C ARG A 240 -9.17 6.17 -11.04
N LYS A 241 -9.51 5.30 -10.10
CA LYS A 241 -10.77 4.55 -10.06
C LYS A 241 -11.19 4.36 -8.62
N ASN A 242 -12.47 4.51 -8.35
CA ASN A 242 -13.05 4.25 -7.05
C ASN A 242 -14.51 3.80 -7.20
N ARG A 243 -14.77 2.50 -7.05
CA ARG A 243 -16.14 1.98 -7.07
C ARG A 243 -16.95 2.36 -5.83
N ASN A 244 -16.26 2.78 -4.77
CA ASN A 244 -16.86 3.12 -3.49
C ASN A 244 -17.12 4.62 -3.34
N GLY A 245 -16.71 5.46 -4.32
CA GLY A 245 -16.83 6.90 -4.22
C GLY A 245 -16.35 7.64 -5.48
N THR A 246 -15.93 8.87 -5.29
CA THR A 246 -15.43 9.75 -6.36
C THR A 246 -13.94 9.52 -6.64
N THR A 247 -13.47 10.06 -7.76
CA THR A 247 -12.04 10.12 -8.13
C THR A 247 -11.48 11.51 -7.84
N GLY A 248 -10.17 11.60 -7.64
CA GLY A 248 -9.48 12.84 -7.33
C GLY A 248 -8.01 12.61 -6.99
N TYR A 249 -7.49 13.35 -6.03
CA TYR A 249 -6.13 13.15 -5.53
C TYR A 249 -6.00 13.55 -4.06
N VAL A 250 -4.93 13.08 -3.45
CA VAL A 250 -4.54 13.35 -2.06
C VAL A 250 -3.09 13.83 -2.08
N ASP A 251 -2.81 14.92 -1.36
CA ASP A 251 -1.46 15.39 -1.16
C ASP A 251 -0.82 14.70 0.05
N LEU A 252 0.32 14.07 -0.19
CA LEU A 252 1.15 13.42 0.81
C LEU A 252 2.55 14.02 0.77
N TYR A 253 3.27 13.95 1.89
CA TYR A 253 4.68 14.29 1.95
C TYR A 253 5.52 13.04 2.16
N PHE A 254 6.53 12.81 1.31
CA PHE A 254 7.44 11.69 1.39
C PHE A 254 8.81 12.08 1.91
N TYR A 255 9.09 11.70 3.15
CA TYR A 255 10.42 11.82 3.76
C TYR A 255 11.31 10.68 3.24
N LYS A 256 11.99 10.89 2.12
CA LYS A 256 12.84 9.88 1.44
C LYS A 256 13.86 9.24 2.39
N GLN A 257 14.48 10.07 3.24
CA GLN A 257 15.52 9.63 4.17
C GLN A 257 15.03 8.58 5.17
N TRP A 258 13.73 8.58 5.50
CA TRP A 258 13.10 7.66 6.45
C TRP A 258 12.12 6.68 5.79
N LEU A 259 11.96 6.74 4.47
CA LEU A 259 10.94 6.03 3.70
C LEU A 259 9.50 6.25 4.22
N ARG A 260 9.25 7.42 4.85
CA ARG A 260 8.01 7.69 5.57
C ARG A 260 7.11 8.63 4.78
N PHE A 261 5.85 8.26 4.66
CA PHE A 261 4.79 9.14 4.16
C PHE A 261 4.03 9.76 5.33
N GLU A 262 3.67 11.02 5.17
CA GLU A 262 2.76 11.74 6.06
C GLU A 262 1.64 12.38 5.24
N ASP A 263 0.50 12.52 5.89
CA ASP A 263 -0.67 13.17 5.32
C ASP A 263 -0.45 14.69 5.32
N MET A 264 -0.61 15.32 4.18
CA MET A 264 -0.65 16.79 4.10
C MET A 264 -2.11 17.21 4.29
N LEU A 265 -2.56 17.20 5.56
CA LEU A 265 -3.90 17.70 5.89
C LEU A 265 -3.93 19.21 5.61
N ASP A 266 -4.77 19.60 4.66
CA ASP A 266 -5.21 20.97 4.55
C ASP A 266 -6.23 21.22 5.67
N PRO A 267 -5.93 22.05 6.68
CA PRO A 267 -6.86 22.30 7.78
C PRO A 267 -8.18 22.97 7.32
N ASP A 268 -8.22 23.50 6.09
CA ASP A 268 -9.35 24.22 5.52
C ASP A 268 -10.16 23.41 4.48
N ARG A 269 -9.84 22.13 4.28
CA ARG A 269 -10.57 21.22 3.37
C ARG A 269 -11.29 20.11 4.08
#